data_6d13e18fe4737c86b07282c1ad9027e3
#
_entry.id   6d13e18fe4737c86b07282c1ad9027e3
#
_cell.length_a   1.000
_cell.length_b   1.000
_cell.length_c   1.000
_cell.angle_alpha   90.00
_cell.angle_beta   90.00
_cell.angle_gamma   90.00
#
_symmetry.space_group_name_H-M   'P 1'
#
loop_
_entity.id
_entity.type
_entity.pdbx_description
1 polymer ?
#
loop_
_entity_poly.entity_id
_entity_poly.type
_entity_poly.pdbx_seq_one_letter_code
_entity_poly.pdbx_strand_id
1 'polypeptide(L)'
;NAVQSEAIRQSVRELNAKADLLITQQCDLEFDKLSQINRRSTDDFVTHVSGLQRSSSIVEHAHVHMDSVVVENANNIRKQDLDRWLNGLSSNILRVKGFVNLDGQYSLLQYSVDQFTIDAIELSGSCQMVFIGKHLDRETLTSQYQGLGSKRD
;
A
#
# COMPACT_ATOMS: atom_id res chain seq x y z
N ASN A 1 9.03 1.35 -17.43
CA ASN A 1 9.49 2.03 -18.63
C ASN A 1 10.96 2.46 -18.42
N ALA A 2 11.86 2.10 -19.37
CA ALA A 2 13.30 2.32 -19.25
C ALA A 2 13.68 3.79 -18.97
N VAL A 3 12.96 4.74 -19.57
CA VAL A 3 13.19 6.19 -19.39
C VAL A 3 12.91 6.62 -17.94
N GLN A 4 11.84 6.12 -17.34
CA GLN A 4 11.50 6.43 -15.94
C GLN A 4 12.53 5.80 -14.98
N SER A 5 12.99 4.60 -15.25
CA SER A 5 14.01 3.94 -14.42
C SER A 5 15.33 4.69 -14.44
N GLU A 6 15.72 5.26 -15.57
CA GLU A 6 16.94 6.06 -15.68
C GLU A 6 16.82 7.41 -14.95
N ALA A 7 15.68 8.08 -15.05
CA ALA A 7 15.42 9.31 -14.29
C ALA A 7 15.47 9.08 -12.77
N ILE A 8 14.88 7.98 -12.30
CA ILE A 8 14.93 7.60 -10.88
C ILE A 8 16.37 7.30 -10.46
N ARG A 9 17.14 6.56 -11.28
CA ARG A 9 18.55 6.27 -11.02
C ARG A 9 19.34 7.54 -10.86
N GLN A 10 19.15 8.51 -11.74
CA GLN A 10 19.85 9.80 -11.67
C GLN A 10 19.50 10.55 -10.39
N SER A 11 18.21 10.65 -10.02
CA SER A 11 17.78 11.29 -8.78
C SER A 11 18.38 10.62 -7.53
N VAL A 12 18.44 9.29 -7.51
CA VAL A 12 19.09 8.58 -6.39
C VAL A 12 20.59 8.86 -6.33
N ARG A 13 21.26 8.96 -7.49
CA ARG A 13 22.69 9.29 -7.56
C ARG A 13 23.00 10.72 -7.11
N GLU A 14 22.12 11.66 -7.38
CA GLU A 14 22.24 13.04 -6.88
C GLU A 14 22.14 13.10 -5.35
N LEU A 15 21.27 12.27 -4.75
CA LEU A 15 21.10 12.19 -3.30
C LEU A 15 22.21 11.36 -2.64
N ASN A 16 22.63 10.28 -3.27
CA ASN A 16 23.67 9.38 -2.77
C ASN A 16 24.47 8.75 -3.93
N ALA A 17 25.56 9.42 -4.30
CA ALA A 17 26.43 8.99 -5.40
C ALA A 17 27.08 7.61 -5.17
N LYS A 18 27.18 7.18 -3.90
CA LYS A 18 27.83 5.91 -3.51
C LYS A 18 26.86 4.75 -3.31
N ALA A 19 25.54 4.96 -3.46
CA ALA A 19 24.56 3.90 -3.28
C ALA A 19 24.71 2.83 -4.36
N ASP A 20 24.68 1.56 -3.97
CA ASP A 20 24.53 0.47 -4.92
C ASP A 20 23.06 0.40 -5.35
N LEU A 21 22.81 0.41 -6.65
CA LEU A 21 21.47 0.41 -7.23
C LEU A 21 21.24 -0.87 -8.01
N LEU A 22 20.27 -1.64 -7.60
CA LEU A 22 19.78 -2.81 -8.32
C LEU A 22 18.43 -2.51 -8.93
N ILE A 23 18.30 -2.71 -10.23
CA ILE A 23 17.04 -2.60 -10.93
C ILE A 23 16.43 -4.00 -11.02
N THR A 24 15.24 -4.17 -10.47
CA THR A 24 14.52 -5.44 -10.48
C THR A 24 13.13 -5.24 -11.08
N GLN A 25 12.49 -6.32 -11.49
CA GLN A 25 11.08 -6.34 -11.86
C GLN A 25 10.32 -7.22 -10.85
N GLN A 26 9.30 -6.67 -10.22
CA GLN A 26 8.51 -7.36 -9.17
C GLN A 26 9.36 -7.94 -8.03
N CYS A 27 10.45 -7.25 -7.68
CA CYS A 27 11.44 -7.71 -6.67
C CYS A 27 12.12 -9.04 -7.02
N ASP A 28 12.07 -9.47 -8.28
CA ASP A 28 12.80 -10.66 -8.74
C ASP A 28 14.30 -10.36 -8.76
N LEU A 29 15.02 -10.96 -7.85
CA LEU A 29 16.45 -10.76 -7.66
C LEU A 29 17.11 -12.03 -7.17
N GLU A 30 18.16 -12.44 -7.86
CA GLU A 30 19.01 -13.54 -7.42
C GLU A 30 19.71 -13.18 -6.10
N PHE A 31 19.59 -14.04 -5.10
CA PHE A 31 20.15 -13.81 -3.77
C PHE A 31 21.66 -13.56 -3.79
N ASP A 32 22.39 -14.19 -4.71
CA ASP A 32 23.83 -14.01 -4.88
C ASP A 32 24.21 -12.58 -5.27
N LYS A 33 23.35 -11.87 -5.99
CA LYS A 33 23.57 -10.45 -6.29
C LYS A 33 23.47 -9.56 -5.06
N LEU A 34 22.60 -9.90 -4.10
CA LEU A 34 22.53 -9.20 -2.81
C LEU A 34 23.76 -9.44 -1.95
N SER A 35 24.32 -10.66 -1.98
CA SER A 35 25.50 -11.00 -1.18
C SER A 35 26.78 -10.29 -1.66
N GLN A 36 26.81 -9.88 -2.94
CA GLN A 36 27.93 -9.15 -3.56
C GLN A 36 27.88 -7.64 -3.29
N ILE A 37 26.78 -7.12 -2.74
CA ILE A 37 26.69 -5.73 -2.33
C ILE A 37 27.70 -5.49 -1.21
N ASN A 38 28.66 -4.64 -1.48
CA ASN A 38 29.73 -4.34 -0.55
C ASN A 38 29.15 -3.61 0.67
N ARG A 39 29.05 -4.29 1.80
CA ARG A 39 28.61 -3.68 3.05
C ARG A 39 29.69 -2.70 3.49
N ARG A 40 29.37 -1.42 3.51
CA ARG A 40 30.26 -0.41 4.07
C ARG A 40 30.61 -0.77 5.51
N SER A 41 31.87 -0.52 5.88
CA SER A 41 32.27 -0.66 7.25
C SER A 41 31.48 0.30 8.14
N THR A 42 31.31 -0.05 9.40
CA THR A 42 30.67 0.82 10.40
C THR A 42 31.37 2.18 10.47
N ASP A 43 32.66 2.23 10.22
CA ASP A 43 33.49 3.43 10.25
C ASP A 43 33.14 4.38 9.08
N ASP A 44 32.86 3.84 7.88
CA ASP A 44 32.40 4.63 6.74
C ASP A 44 31.03 5.26 7.01
N PHE A 45 30.16 4.53 7.71
CA PHE A 45 28.84 5.04 8.10
C PHE A 45 28.96 6.17 9.12
N VAL A 46 29.76 5.99 10.17
CA VAL A 46 29.99 6.99 11.22
C VAL A 46 30.61 8.26 10.63
N THR A 47 31.60 8.13 9.75
CA THR A 47 32.22 9.27 9.08
C THR A 47 31.23 10.05 8.22
N HIS A 48 30.35 9.33 7.49
CA HIS A 48 29.35 9.95 6.65
C HIS A 48 28.29 10.70 7.47
N VAL A 49 27.80 10.10 8.56
CA VAL A 49 26.80 10.73 9.45
C VAL A 49 27.40 11.93 10.19
N SER A 50 28.68 11.88 10.58
CA SER A 50 29.38 12.98 11.24
C SER A 50 29.60 14.18 10.30
N GLY A 51 29.72 13.93 9.00
CA GLY A 51 29.87 14.99 7.97
C GLY A 51 28.54 15.66 7.57
N LEU A 52 27.41 15.06 7.93
CA LEU A 52 26.12 15.69 7.77
C LEU A 52 25.98 16.76 8.87
N GLN A 53 26.43 17.97 8.60
CA GLN A 53 26.02 19.12 9.40
C GLN A 53 24.49 19.07 9.44
N ARG A 54 23.94 18.93 10.65
CA ARG A 54 22.52 19.19 10.87
C ARG A 54 22.26 20.61 10.43
N SER A 55 21.89 20.80 9.18
CA SER A 55 21.20 22.01 8.81
C SER A 55 19.93 22.01 9.67
N SER A 56 19.90 22.92 10.61
CA SER A 56 18.77 23.13 11.52
C SER A 56 17.58 23.77 10.80
N SER A 57 17.48 23.67 9.47
CA SER A 57 16.21 23.76 8.81
C SER A 57 15.42 22.54 9.25
N ILE A 58 14.60 22.70 10.28
CA ILE A 58 13.45 21.87 10.51
C ILE A 58 12.67 21.95 9.19
N VAL A 59 12.93 21.00 8.29
CA VAL A 59 11.98 20.71 7.23
C VAL A 59 10.77 20.27 8.02
N GLU A 60 9.78 21.14 8.15
CA GLU A 60 8.45 20.76 8.57
C GLU A 60 8.05 19.67 7.57
N HIS A 61 8.33 18.43 7.95
CA HIS A 61 7.72 17.29 7.27
C HIS A 61 6.24 17.51 7.51
N ALA A 62 5.55 18.01 6.50
CA ALA A 62 4.11 18.00 6.49
C ALA A 62 3.74 16.53 6.69
N HIS A 63 3.45 16.16 7.93
CA HIS A 63 2.96 14.83 8.27
C HIS A 63 1.65 14.69 7.52
N VAL A 64 1.69 13.96 6.42
CA VAL A 64 0.48 13.60 5.71
C VAL A 64 -0.31 12.72 6.67
N HIS A 65 -1.32 13.31 7.29
CA HIS A 65 -2.23 12.56 8.15
C HIS A 65 -2.90 11.48 7.31
N MET A 66 -2.70 10.25 7.74
CA MET A 66 -3.35 9.08 7.17
C MET A 66 -4.45 8.65 8.14
N ASP A 67 -5.66 8.56 7.62
CA ASP A 67 -6.81 8.09 8.37
C ASP A 67 -6.96 6.59 8.20
N SER A 68 -7.55 5.95 9.21
CA SER A 68 -7.97 4.56 9.15
C SER A 68 -9.42 4.42 9.58
N VAL A 69 -10.21 3.75 8.76
CA VAL A 69 -11.62 3.47 9.02
C VAL A 69 -11.84 1.97 8.94
N VAL A 70 -12.49 1.42 9.96
CA VAL A 70 -12.90 0.02 10.00
C VAL A 70 -14.41 -0.06 9.86
N VAL A 71 -14.88 -0.91 8.94
CA VAL A 71 -16.31 -1.12 8.68
C VAL A 71 -16.60 -2.62 8.63
N GLU A 72 -17.71 -3.02 9.25
CA GLU A 72 -18.21 -4.39 9.24
C GLU A 72 -19.39 -4.51 8.27
N ASN A 73 -19.44 -5.62 7.53
CA ASN A 73 -20.59 -5.97 6.70
C ASN A 73 -20.69 -7.50 6.62
N ALA A 74 -21.70 -8.04 7.27
CA ALA A 74 -21.96 -9.48 7.29
C ALA A 74 -22.76 -9.98 6.07
N ASN A 75 -23.17 -9.09 5.15
CA ASN A 75 -23.96 -9.47 3.99
C ASN A 75 -23.16 -10.32 3.01
N ASN A 76 -23.85 -11.21 2.31
CA ASN A 76 -23.30 -11.87 1.14
C ASN A 76 -23.29 -10.88 -0.04
N ILE A 77 -22.10 -10.50 -0.48
CA ILE A 77 -21.91 -9.49 -1.54
C ILE A 77 -21.66 -10.23 -2.85
N ARG A 78 -22.33 -9.80 -3.92
CA ARG A 78 -22.05 -10.33 -5.26
C ARG A 78 -20.73 -9.76 -5.77
N LYS A 79 -19.92 -10.61 -6.39
CA LYS A 79 -18.62 -10.21 -6.94
C LYS A 79 -18.72 -8.97 -7.85
N GLN A 80 -19.71 -8.93 -8.73
CA GLN A 80 -19.89 -7.81 -9.65
C GLN A 80 -20.19 -6.47 -8.94
N ASP A 81 -20.90 -6.49 -7.81
CA ASP A 81 -21.20 -5.28 -7.05
C ASP A 81 -19.95 -4.80 -6.29
N LEU A 82 -19.16 -5.74 -5.75
CA LEU A 82 -17.90 -5.43 -5.11
C LEU A 82 -16.88 -4.86 -6.11
N ASP A 83 -16.71 -5.49 -7.28
CA ASP A 83 -15.80 -5.04 -8.33
C ASP A 83 -16.17 -3.61 -8.81
N ARG A 84 -17.46 -3.35 -9.02
CA ARG A 84 -17.93 -2.02 -9.42
C ARG A 84 -17.65 -0.99 -8.35
N TRP A 85 -17.88 -1.32 -7.09
CA TRP A 85 -17.64 -0.43 -5.97
C TRP A 85 -16.14 -0.13 -5.79
N LEU A 86 -15.27 -1.15 -5.85
CA LEU A 86 -13.83 -0.98 -5.76
C LEU A 86 -13.26 -0.09 -6.87
N ASN A 87 -13.74 -0.26 -8.11
CA ASN A 87 -13.36 0.58 -9.25
C ASN A 87 -13.89 2.02 -9.14
N GLY A 88 -14.87 2.27 -8.29
CA GLY A 88 -15.42 3.60 -8.01
C GLY A 88 -14.88 4.25 -6.75
N LEU A 89 -13.93 3.63 -6.05
CA LEU A 89 -13.34 4.19 -4.85
C LEU A 89 -12.61 5.50 -5.15
N SER A 90 -12.70 6.42 -4.22
CA SER A 90 -12.02 7.72 -4.33
C SER A 90 -10.50 7.56 -4.26
N SER A 91 -9.76 8.36 -5.04
CA SER A 91 -8.29 8.36 -5.10
C SER A 91 -7.60 8.70 -3.77
N ASN A 92 -8.35 9.18 -2.79
CA ASN A 92 -7.85 9.40 -1.44
C ASN A 92 -7.78 8.11 -0.61
N ILE A 93 -8.40 7.00 -1.05
CA ILE A 93 -8.28 5.67 -0.45
C ILE A 93 -7.07 4.99 -1.07
N LEU A 94 -6.05 4.77 -0.26
CA LEU A 94 -4.77 4.22 -0.72
C LEU A 94 -4.69 2.69 -0.54
N ARG A 95 -5.38 2.18 0.46
CA ARG A 95 -5.39 0.74 0.76
C ARG A 95 -6.71 0.31 1.39
N VAL A 96 -7.19 -0.86 0.98
CA VAL A 96 -8.27 -1.57 1.68
C VAL A 96 -7.82 -3.00 1.91
N LYS A 97 -8.03 -3.50 3.11
CA LYS A 97 -7.77 -4.90 3.43
C LYS A 97 -8.81 -5.43 4.40
N GLY A 98 -9.25 -6.65 4.18
CA GLY A 98 -10.20 -7.28 5.10
C GLY A 98 -10.84 -8.52 4.53
N PHE A 99 -11.86 -8.97 5.24
CA PHE A 99 -12.59 -10.17 4.90
C PHE A 99 -14.01 -9.82 4.44
N VAL A 100 -14.48 -10.53 3.45
CA VAL A 100 -15.78 -10.34 2.81
C VAL A 100 -16.43 -11.69 2.53
N ASN A 101 -17.74 -11.77 2.68
CA ASN A 101 -18.50 -12.91 2.18
C ASN A 101 -18.93 -12.60 0.74
N LEU A 102 -18.29 -13.26 -0.21
CA LEU A 102 -18.43 -13.00 -1.64
C LEU A 102 -19.07 -14.21 -2.33
N ASP A 103 -20.27 -14.04 -2.86
CA ASP A 103 -21.06 -15.13 -3.50
C ASP A 103 -21.14 -16.41 -2.62
N GLY A 104 -21.20 -16.22 -1.29
CA GLY A 104 -21.27 -17.29 -0.31
C GLY A 104 -19.90 -17.86 0.11
N GLN A 105 -18.80 -17.34 -0.43
CA GLN A 105 -17.45 -17.74 -0.08
C GLN A 105 -16.75 -16.67 0.78
N TYR A 106 -16.20 -17.08 1.92
CA TYR A 106 -15.38 -16.18 2.75
C TYR A 106 -14.06 -15.93 2.07
N SER A 107 -13.72 -14.66 1.87
CA SER A 107 -12.59 -14.26 1.04
C SER A 107 -11.80 -13.11 1.67
N LEU A 108 -10.49 -13.10 1.43
CA LEU A 108 -9.61 -11.98 1.75
C LEU A 108 -9.56 -11.03 0.57
N LEU A 109 -9.93 -9.78 0.79
CA LEU A 109 -9.73 -8.68 -0.15
C LEU A 109 -8.49 -7.89 0.22
N GLN A 110 -7.69 -7.55 -0.78
CA GLN A 110 -6.60 -6.60 -0.68
C GLN A 110 -6.67 -5.64 -1.87
N TYR A 111 -6.77 -4.36 -1.60
CA TYR A 111 -6.78 -3.27 -2.59
C TYR A 111 -5.63 -2.32 -2.31
N SER A 112 -4.96 -1.87 -3.34
CA SER A 112 -3.91 -0.85 -3.27
C SER A 112 -3.83 -0.12 -4.61
N VAL A 113 -4.10 1.19 -4.59
CA VAL A 113 -3.97 2.10 -5.73
C VAL A 113 -4.42 1.48 -7.07
N ASP A 114 -5.73 1.35 -7.25
CA ASP A 114 -6.40 0.85 -8.47
C ASP A 114 -6.14 -0.62 -8.83
N GLN A 115 -5.52 -1.39 -7.93
CA GLN A 115 -5.34 -2.83 -8.09
C GLN A 115 -5.91 -3.56 -6.88
N PHE A 116 -6.57 -4.69 -7.12
CA PHE A 116 -7.05 -5.53 -6.04
C PHE A 116 -6.92 -7.02 -6.34
N THR A 117 -6.78 -7.79 -5.26
CA THR A 117 -6.84 -9.26 -5.28
C THR A 117 -7.93 -9.74 -4.33
N ILE A 118 -8.55 -10.85 -4.66
CA ILE A 118 -9.54 -11.53 -3.84
C ILE A 118 -9.17 -13.01 -3.80
N ASP A 119 -8.85 -13.47 -2.61
CA ASP A 119 -8.41 -14.84 -2.36
C ASP A 119 -9.44 -15.54 -1.49
N ALA A 120 -10.01 -16.66 -1.97
CA ALA A 120 -10.91 -17.50 -1.19
C ALA A 120 -10.15 -18.13 -0.01
N ILE A 121 -10.80 -18.16 1.16
CA ILE A 121 -10.20 -18.73 2.37
C ILE A 121 -11.14 -19.82 2.92
N GLU A 122 -10.56 -20.91 3.39
CA GLU A 122 -11.32 -22.02 4.01
C GLU A 122 -11.83 -21.69 5.42
N LEU A 123 -11.29 -20.65 6.04
CA LEU A 123 -11.72 -20.19 7.36
C LEU A 123 -13.00 -19.37 7.24
N SER A 124 -13.76 -19.27 8.32
CA SER A 124 -14.92 -18.38 8.46
C SER A 124 -14.72 -17.46 9.66
N GLY A 125 -15.28 -16.25 9.60
CA GLY A 125 -15.15 -15.28 10.67
C GLY A 125 -15.98 -14.03 10.40
N SER A 126 -15.72 -12.96 11.13
CA SER A 126 -16.36 -11.66 10.90
C SER A 126 -15.88 -11.05 9.59
N CYS A 127 -16.82 -10.49 8.83
CA CYS A 127 -16.50 -9.74 7.63
C CYS A 127 -16.23 -8.28 8.01
N GLN A 128 -14.98 -7.89 7.94
CA GLN A 128 -14.50 -6.57 8.36
C GLN A 128 -13.49 -6.05 7.34
N MET A 129 -13.64 -4.78 6.98
CA MET A 129 -12.74 -4.07 6.06
C MET A 129 -12.07 -2.90 6.76
N VAL A 130 -10.78 -2.76 6.56
CA VAL A 130 -9.96 -1.63 7.00
C VAL A 130 -9.61 -0.79 5.79
N PHE A 131 -9.98 0.49 5.82
CA PHE A 131 -9.64 1.49 4.81
C PHE A 131 -8.51 2.36 5.35
N ILE A 132 -7.52 2.64 4.53
CA ILE A 132 -6.41 3.55 4.85
C ILE A 132 -6.31 4.57 3.72
N GLY A 133 -6.24 5.85 4.08
CA GLY A 133 -6.17 6.93 3.10
C GLY A 133 -6.12 8.31 3.73
N LYS A 134 -6.44 9.33 2.96
CA LYS A 134 -6.45 10.74 3.39
C LYS A 134 -7.88 11.25 3.45
N HIS A 135 -8.22 11.97 4.52
CA HIS A 135 -9.54 12.60 4.66
C HIS A 135 -10.68 11.60 4.43
N LEU A 136 -10.61 10.44 5.09
CA LEU A 136 -11.63 9.40 4.95
C LEU A 136 -12.91 9.80 5.68
N ASP A 137 -14.03 9.78 4.96
CA ASP A 137 -15.35 9.95 5.54
C ASP A 137 -15.91 8.59 5.99
N ARG A 138 -15.90 8.37 7.31
CA ARG A 138 -16.37 7.14 7.93
C ARG A 138 -17.85 6.86 7.61
N GLU A 139 -18.72 7.87 7.65
CA GLU A 139 -20.16 7.69 7.45
C GLU A 139 -20.44 7.25 6.01
N THR A 140 -19.83 7.92 5.04
CA THR A 140 -19.95 7.58 3.62
C THR A 140 -19.42 6.17 3.35
N LEU A 141 -18.24 5.82 3.84
CA LEU A 141 -17.66 4.48 3.64
C LEU A 141 -18.52 3.40 4.28
N THR A 142 -19.01 3.63 5.49
CA THR A 142 -19.90 2.69 6.18
C THR A 142 -21.18 2.48 5.40
N SER A 143 -21.84 3.57 5.00
CA SER A 143 -23.11 3.50 4.24
C SER A 143 -22.94 2.77 2.91
N GLN A 144 -21.91 3.11 2.15
CA GLN A 144 -21.62 2.49 0.86
C GLN A 144 -21.29 1.00 0.99
N TYR A 145 -20.40 0.63 1.90
CA TYR A 145 -19.98 -0.75 2.08
C TYR A 145 -21.11 -1.62 2.66
N GLN A 146 -21.83 -1.14 3.65
CA GLN A 146 -22.98 -1.86 4.22
C GLN A 146 -24.15 -1.97 3.26
N GLY A 147 -24.28 -1.05 2.31
CA GLY A 147 -25.26 -1.11 1.23
C GLY A 147 -24.98 -2.22 0.20
N LEU A 148 -23.75 -2.74 0.14
CA LEU A 148 -23.44 -3.88 -0.70
C LEU A 148 -24.07 -5.16 -0.12
N GLY A 149 -24.70 -5.95 -0.99
CA GLY A 149 -25.36 -7.19 -0.60
C GLY A 149 -26.70 -7.04 0.10
N SER A 150 -27.14 -5.82 0.41
CA SER A 150 -28.52 -5.59 0.84
C SER A 150 -29.48 -5.95 -0.30
N LYS A 151 -30.50 -6.73 -0.01
CA LYS A 151 -31.57 -7.01 -0.99
C LYS A 151 -32.20 -5.66 -1.36
N ARG A 152 -32.12 -5.28 -2.62
CA ARG A 152 -33.03 -4.27 -3.17
C ARG A 152 -34.37 -4.98 -3.36
N ASP A 153 -35.34 -4.70 -2.48
CA ASP A 153 -36.72 -5.07 -2.70
C ASP A 153 -37.23 -4.43 -3.99
#